data_fcee6b2bd4f705c4ed6141e943508eb0
#
_entry.id   fcee6b2bd4f705c4ed6141e943508eb0
#
_cell.length_a   1.000
_cell.length_b   1.000
_cell.length_c   1.000
_cell.angle_alpha   90.00
_cell.angle_beta   90.00
_cell.angle_gamma   90.00
#
_symmetry.space_group_name_H-M   'P 1'
#
loop_
_entity.id
_entity.type
_entity.pdbx_description
1 polymer ?
#
loop_
_entity_poly.entity_id
_entity_poly.type
_entity_poly.pdbx_seq_one_letter_code
_entity_poly.pdbx_strand_id
1 'polypeptide(L)'
;MLTTAEASSNLSRFDGVHYGYRSQGATGVDETYKKSRSEGFGPEVKRRIMAGTFVLSHGYYDAYYTKGQKVRRVLQDRTEEIFKDYDVILLPTTPTTAFEMDAMSDPISMYLQDIYTVHANLTGHPAVSVPFGTHSNGMPFGCR
;
A
#
# COMPACT_ATOMS: atom_id res chain seq x y z
N MET A 1 -2.13 1.96 -7.22
CA MET A 1 -3.47 1.77 -7.83
C MET A 1 -4.14 0.48 -7.36
N LEU A 2 -3.56 -0.70 -7.51
CA LEU A 2 -4.19 -1.95 -7.04
C LEU A 2 -4.48 -1.92 -5.54
N THR A 3 -3.48 -1.56 -4.73
CA THR A 3 -3.62 -1.45 -3.27
C THR A 3 -4.70 -0.45 -2.84
N THR A 4 -4.80 0.70 -3.53
CA THR A 4 -5.85 1.69 -3.23
C THR A 4 -7.24 1.19 -3.60
N ALA A 5 -7.39 0.47 -4.71
CA ALA A 5 -8.63 -0.17 -5.11
C ALA A 5 -9.08 -1.22 -4.08
N GLU A 6 -8.16 -2.08 -3.65
CA GLU A 6 -8.44 -3.07 -2.59
C GLU A 6 -8.74 -2.40 -1.25
N ALA A 7 -8.00 -1.36 -0.86
CA ALA A 7 -8.26 -0.61 0.36
C ALA A 7 -9.66 0.02 0.36
N SER A 8 -10.07 0.65 -0.74
CA SER A 8 -11.41 1.22 -0.89
C SER A 8 -12.51 0.17 -0.68
N SER A 9 -12.36 -1.00 -1.30
CA SER A 9 -13.30 -2.11 -1.16
C SER A 9 -13.29 -2.71 0.25
N ASN A 10 -12.12 -3.03 0.78
CA ASN A 10 -11.98 -3.70 2.08
C ASN A 10 -12.39 -2.80 3.26
N LEU A 11 -12.10 -1.50 3.18
CA LEU A 11 -12.44 -0.54 4.24
C LEU A 11 -13.89 -0.08 4.21
N SER A 12 -14.68 -0.47 3.20
CA SER A 12 -16.11 -0.17 3.14
C SER A 12 -16.88 -0.77 4.32
N ARG A 13 -16.43 -1.92 4.84
CA ARG A 13 -17.04 -2.61 5.97
C ARG A 13 -16.88 -1.92 7.32
N PHE A 14 -15.91 -0.99 7.43
CA PHE A 14 -15.69 -0.22 8.65
C PHE A 14 -16.56 1.04 8.64
N ASP A 15 -17.82 0.86 8.91
CA ASP A 15 -18.90 1.84 8.75
C ASP A 15 -19.48 2.33 10.09
N GLY A 16 -18.99 1.77 11.21
CA GLY A 16 -19.49 2.06 12.55
C GLY A 16 -20.76 1.29 12.91
N VAL A 17 -21.25 0.43 12.02
CA VAL A 17 -22.40 -0.47 12.27
C VAL A 17 -21.91 -1.92 12.35
N HIS A 18 -21.21 -2.40 11.32
CA HIS A 18 -20.66 -3.75 11.26
C HIS A 18 -19.34 -3.85 12.02
N TYR A 19 -18.40 -2.93 11.74
CA TYR A 19 -17.06 -2.95 12.31
C TYR A 19 -16.52 -1.52 12.54
N GLY A 20 -15.52 -1.46 13.40
CA GLY A 20 -14.71 -0.27 13.61
C GLY A 20 -15.31 0.74 14.57
N TYR A 21 -14.76 1.95 14.51
CA TYR A 21 -15.19 3.07 15.33
C TYR A 21 -16.63 3.49 15.03
N ARG A 22 -17.42 3.73 16.07
CA ARG A 22 -18.78 4.27 15.96
C ARG A 22 -18.87 5.64 16.62
N SER A 23 -19.30 6.64 15.88
CA SER A 23 -19.53 7.99 16.39
C SER A 23 -20.66 8.00 17.42
N GLN A 24 -20.42 8.64 18.55
CA GLN A 24 -21.40 8.75 19.64
C GLN A 24 -22.48 9.81 19.37
N GLY A 25 -22.20 10.76 18.51
CA GLY A 25 -23.09 11.87 18.20
C GLY A 25 -23.92 11.70 16.92
N ALA A 26 -24.07 10.47 16.42
CA ALA A 26 -24.79 10.21 15.18
C ALA A 26 -26.23 9.74 15.44
N THR A 27 -27.17 10.30 14.68
CA THR A 27 -28.59 9.94 14.70
C THR A 27 -28.99 9.32 13.36
N GLY A 28 -29.46 8.06 13.40
CA GLY A 28 -29.83 7.33 12.19
C GLY A 28 -28.63 6.72 11.44
N VAL A 29 -28.92 5.88 10.44
CA VAL A 29 -27.92 5.05 9.75
C VAL A 29 -26.97 5.89 8.90
N ASP A 30 -27.49 6.81 8.12
CA ASP A 30 -26.69 7.64 7.20
C ASP A 30 -25.67 8.52 7.95
N GLU A 31 -26.12 9.12 9.05
CA GLU A 31 -25.26 9.95 9.87
C GLU A 31 -24.22 9.11 10.62
N THR A 32 -24.59 7.91 11.06
CA THR A 32 -23.66 6.96 11.66
C THR A 32 -22.54 6.61 10.69
N TYR A 33 -22.86 6.29 9.44
CA TYR A 33 -21.85 6.02 8.40
C TYR A 33 -20.93 7.21 8.17
N LYS A 34 -21.51 8.37 7.92
CA LYS A 34 -20.73 9.58 7.60
C LYS A 34 -19.81 9.99 8.73
N LYS A 35 -20.35 10.12 9.95
CA LYS A 35 -19.57 10.55 11.12
C LYS A 35 -18.52 9.51 11.53
N SER A 36 -18.89 8.22 11.63
CA SER A 36 -17.96 7.17 12.04
C SER A 36 -16.77 7.08 11.09
N ARG A 37 -16.99 7.14 9.78
CA ARG A 37 -15.90 7.11 8.81
C ARG A 37 -15.10 8.42 8.78
N SER A 38 -15.76 9.55 8.99
CA SER A 38 -15.07 10.85 9.02
C SER A 38 -14.19 11.02 10.26
N GLU A 39 -14.60 10.53 11.39
CA GLU A 39 -13.87 10.59 12.65
C GLU A 39 -12.84 9.45 12.79
N GLY A 40 -13.23 8.24 12.40
CA GLY A 40 -12.44 7.04 12.60
C GLY A 40 -11.27 6.84 11.61
N PHE A 41 -11.32 7.45 10.41
CA PHE A 41 -10.24 7.35 9.45
C PHE A 41 -9.35 8.60 9.42
N GLY A 42 -8.05 8.39 9.50
CA GLY A 42 -7.06 9.44 9.32
C GLY A 42 -6.98 9.96 7.86
N PRO A 43 -6.29 11.08 7.63
CA PRO A 43 -6.24 11.74 6.32
C PRO A 43 -5.70 10.84 5.20
N GLU A 44 -4.66 10.05 5.47
CA GLU A 44 -4.04 9.15 4.49
C GLU A 44 -4.99 8.03 4.08
N VAL A 45 -5.70 7.41 5.04
CA VAL A 45 -6.68 6.37 4.76
C VAL A 45 -7.83 6.91 3.90
N LYS A 46 -8.33 8.11 4.21
CA LYS A 46 -9.36 8.79 3.41
C LYS A 46 -8.88 9.04 1.98
N ARG A 47 -7.64 9.49 1.79
CA ARG A 47 -7.03 9.70 0.47
C ARG A 47 -6.98 8.40 -0.32
N ARG A 48 -6.56 7.28 0.29
CA ARG A 48 -6.53 5.96 -0.34
C ARG A 48 -7.92 5.45 -0.72
N ILE A 49 -8.92 5.64 0.13
CA ILE A 49 -10.31 5.28 -0.17
C ILE A 49 -10.83 6.08 -1.36
N MET A 50 -10.61 7.39 -1.39
CA MET A 50 -11.05 8.25 -2.50
C MET A 50 -10.35 7.86 -3.82
N ALA A 51 -9.03 7.68 -3.79
CA ALA A 51 -8.26 7.24 -4.95
C ALA A 51 -8.70 5.86 -5.45
N GLY A 52 -8.97 4.93 -4.54
CA GLY A 52 -9.46 3.60 -4.89
C GLY A 52 -10.86 3.62 -5.50
N THR A 53 -11.75 4.42 -4.94
CA THR A 53 -13.11 4.62 -5.49
C THR A 53 -13.04 5.18 -6.91
N PHE A 54 -12.16 6.15 -7.16
CA PHE A 54 -11.91 6.68 -8.50
C PHE A 54 -11.43 5.60 -9.47
N VAL A 55 -10.40 4.83 -9.08
CA VAL A 55 -9.84 3.76 -9.91
C VAL A 55 -10.85 2.67 -10.26
N LEU A 56 -11.81 2.41 -9.36
CA LEU A 56 -12.87 1.41 -9.56
C LEU A 56 -14.12 1.97 -10.25
N SER A 57 -14.19 3.29 -10.51
CA SER A 57 -15.36 3.90 -11.10
C SER A 57 -15.49 3.61 -12.60
N HIS A 58 -16.73 3.73 -13.10
CA HIS A 58 -17.06 3.56 -14.51
C HIS A 58 -16.23 4.50 -15.39
N GLY A 59 -15.70 3.98 -16.50
CA GLY A 59 -14.82 4.71 -17.43
C GLY A 59 -13.35 4.75 -17.05
N TYR A 60 -12.99 4.51 -15.77
CA TYR A 60 -11.60 4.49 -15.30
C TYR A 60 -11.10 3.09 -14.94
N TYR A 61 -12.00 2.16 -14.71
CA TYR A 61 -11.68 0.80 -14.30
C TYR A 61 -10.69 0.11 -15.25
N ASP A 62 -10.95 0.12 -16.54
CA ASP A 62 -10.09 -0.52 -17.54
C ASP A 62 -8.76 0.21 -17.71
N ALA A 63 -8.77 1.53 -17.68
CA ALA A 63 -7.59 2.35 -17.86
C ALA A 63 -6.59 2.21 -16.70
N TYR A 64 -7.09 1.99 -15.49
CA TYR A 64 -6.26 1.97 -14.27
C TYR A 64 -6.20 0.58 -13.62
N TYR A 65 -7.34 0.00 -13.25
CA TYR A 65 -7.37 -1.26 -12.52
C TYR A 65 -6.98 -2.44 -13.41
N THR A 66 -7.66 -2.62 -14.53
CA THR A 66 -7.37 -3.71 -15.49
C THR A 66 -5.95 -3.60 -16.03
N LYS A 67 -5.50 -2.41 -16.37
CA LYS A 67 -4.11 -2.18 -16.79
C LYS A 67 -3.11 -2.49 -15.68
N GLY A 68 -3.41 -2.12 -14.43
CA GLY A 68 -2.61 -2.48 -13.27
C GLY A 68 -2.46 -3.98 -13.08
N GLN A 69 -3.54 -4.74 -13.24
CA GLN A 69 -3.52 -6.21 -13.18
C GLN A 69 -2.66 -6.82 -14.29
N LYS A 70 -2.75 -6.31 -15.51
CA LYS A 70 -1.90 -6.75 -16.63
C LYS A 70 -0.41 -6.50 -16.36
N VAL A 71 -0.06 -5.31 -15.84
CA VAL A 71 1.33 -4.99 -15.45
C VAL A 71 1.81 -5.91 -14.32
N ARG A 72 0.96 -6.15 -13.31
CA ARG A 72 1.27 -7.12 -12.24
C ARG A 72 1.59 -8.50 -12.81
N ARG A 73 0.81 -8.99 -13.77
CA ARG A 73 1.06 -10.28 -14.42
C ARG A 73 2.41 -10.31 -15.15
N VAL A 74 2.73 -9.25 -15.89
CA VAL A 74 4.04 -9.15 -16.57
C VAL A 74 5.20 -9.16 -15.56
N LEU A 75 5.06 -8.45 -14.42
CA LEU A 75 6.07 -8.49 -13.36
C LEU A 75 6.24 -9.91 -12.80
N GLN A 76 5.15 -10.61 -12.55
CA GLN A 76 5.19 -12.00 -12.07
C GLN A 76 5.90 -12.90 -13.08
N ASP A 77 5.49 -12.90 -14.35
CA ASP A 77 6.07 -13.74 -15.40
C ASP A 77 7.58 -13.49 -15.55
N ARG A 78 8.01 -12.21 -15.50
CA ARG A 78 9.43 -11.85 -15.57
C ARG A 78 10.23 -12.30 -14.34
N THR A 79 9.62 -12.25 -13.17
CA THR A 79 10.26 -12.72 -11.95
C THR A 79 10.39 -14.25 -11.95
N GLU A 80 9.39 -14.97 -12.43
CA GLU A 80 9.44 -16.42 -12.62
C GLU A 80 10.50 -16.83 -13.65
N GLU A 81 10.71 -16.04 -14.71
CA GLU A 81 11.81 -16.26 -15.65
C GLU A 81 13.18 -16.18 -14.98
N ILE A 82 13.39 -15.18 -14.10
CA ILE A 82 14.63 -15.02 -13.34
C ILE A 82 14.85 -16.24 -12.42
N PHE A 83 13.82 -16.71 -11.77
CA PHE A 83 13.91 -17.86 -10.87
C PHE A 83 14.15 -19.21 -11.55
N LYS A 84 14.16 -19.27 -12.89
CA LYS A 84 14.65 -20.47 -13.59
C LYS A 84 16.17 -20.64 -13.54
N ASP A 85 16.88 -19.51 -13.43
CA ASP A 85 18.35 -19.47 -13.48
C ASP A 85 18.96 -19.12 -12.12
N TYR A 86 18.17 -18.54 -11.19
CA TYR A 86 18.64 -18.06 -9.89
C TYR A 86 17.70 -18.52 -8.76
N ASP A 87 18.28 -18.85 -7.61
CA ASP A 87 17.54 -19.31 -6.43
C ASP A 87 16.97 -18.13 -5.61
N VAL A 88 17.63 -16.97 -5.64
CA VAL A 88 17.27 -15.79 -4.86
C VAL A 88 17.50 -14.50 -5.63
N ILE A 89 16.69 -13.49 -5.31
CA ILE A 89 16.90 -12.10 -5.73
C ILE A 89 17.22 -11.30 -4.46
N LEU A 90 18.37 -10.63 -4.44
CA LEU A 90 18.82 -9.82 -3.32
C LEU A 90 18.66 -8.34 -3.64
N LEU A 91 17.92 -7.61 -2.81
CA LEU A 91 17.68 -6.19 -2.94
C LEU A 91 17.87 -5.48 -1.59
N PRO A 92 18.17 -4.17 -1.56
CA PRO A 92 18.02 -3.39 -0.34
C PRO A 92 16.57 -3.46 0.16
N THR A 93 16.36 -3.49 1.48
CA THR A 93 14.99 -3.47 2.04
C THR A 93 14.30 -2.15 1.73
N THR A 94 15.00 -1.03 1.86
CA THR A 94 14.50 0.32 1.56
C THR A 94 15.55 1.12 0.79
N PRO A 95 15.16 2.14 0.00
CA PRO A 95 16.10 3.01 -0.72
C PRO A 95 17.02 3.82 0.17
N THR A 96 16.56 4.17 1.37
CA THR A 96 17.31 4.97 2.35
C THR A 96 17.34 4.27 3.70
N THR A 97 18.28 4.67 4.54
CA THR A 97 18.23 4.36 5.98
C THR A 97 17.12 5.15 6.67
N ALA A 98 16.88 4.89 7.96
CA ALA A 98 15.95 5.67 8.76
C ALA A 98 16.28 7.18 8.66
N PHE A 99 15.26 7.99 8.54
CA PHE A 99 15.32 9.45 8.46
C PHE A 99 14.59 10.06 9.66
N GLU A 100 14.81 11.36 9.92
CA GLU A 100 14.16 12.06 11.02
C GLU A 100 12.63 12.13 10.80
N MET A 101 11.90 12.22 11.89
CA MET A 101 10.44 12.43 11.84
C MET A 101 10.13 13.70 11.07
N ASP A 102 9.11 13.66 10.23
CA ASP A 102 8.66 14.76 9.37
C ASP A 102 9.68 15.26 8.31
N ALA A 103 10.82 14.59 8.15
CA ALA A 103 11.80 14.96 7.13
C ALA A 103 11.31 14.78 5.69
N MET A 104 10.35 13.88 5.47
CA MET A 104 9.75 13.64 4.16
C MET A 104 8.34 14.23 4.09
N SER A 105 8.24 15.46 3.62
CA SER A 105 6.96 16.16 3.43
C SER A 105 6.29 15.81 2.08
N ASP A 106 7.06 15.35 1.10
CA ASP A 106 6.54 14.95 -0.22
C ASP A 106 5.97 13.53 -0.18
N PRO A 107 4.67 13.35 -0.48
CA PRO A 107 4.04 12.04 -0.50
C PRO A 107 4.68 11.04 -1.46
N ILE A 108 5.24 11.50 -2.59
CA ILE A 108 5.86 10.62 -3.59
C ILE A 108 7.14 10.01 -3.00
N SER A 109 7.96 10.80 -2.36
CA SER A 109 9.18 10.35 -1.69
C SER A 109 8.88 9.31 -0.61
N MET A 110 7.79 9.49 0.15
CA MET A 110 7.32 8.50 1.11
C MET A 110 6.91 7.17 0.45
N TYR A 111 6.15 7.21 -0.64
CA TYR A 111 5.75 5.99 -1.36
C TYR A 111 6.93 5.27 -2.00
N LEU A 112 7.97 5.99 -2.41
CA LEU A 112 9.18 5.38 -2.98
C LEU A 112 9.97 4.56 -1.96
N GLN A 113 9.77 4.74 -0.65
CA GLN A 113 10.39 3.90 0.37
C GLN A 113 9.96 2.43 0.27
N ASP A 114 8.80 2.17 -0.30
CA ASP A 114 8.25 0.81 -0.47
C ASP A 114 8.63 0.14 -1.80
N ILE A 115 9.41 0.81 -2.67
CA ILE A 115 9.64 0.36 -4.04
C ILE A 115 10.19 -1.07 -4.13
N TYR A 116 11.08 -1.46 -3.21
CA TYR A 116 11.66 -2.80 -3.18
C TYR A 116 10.77 -3.81 -2.46
N THR A 117 10.06 -3.39 -1.42
CA THR A 117 9.20 -4.28 -0.64
C THR A 117 7.90 -4.64 -1.35
N VAL A 118 7.40 -3.77 -2.22
CA VAL A 118 6.15 -4.01 -2.94
C VAL A 118 6.28 -5.08 -4.03
N HIS A 119 7.49 -5.32 -4.56
CA HIS A 119 7.74 -6.26 -5.65
C HIS A 119 7.25 -7.67 -5.30
N ALA A 120 7.71 -8.25 -4.20
CA ALA A 120 7.31 -9.59 -3.78
C ALA A 120 5.81 -9.72 -3.52
N ASN A 121 5.18 -8.67 -2.97
CA ASN A 121 3.72 -8.63 -2.76
C ASN A 121 2.94 -8.64 -4.07
N LEU A 122 3.44 -7.94 -5.11
CA LEU A 122 2.81 -7.91 -6.43
C LEU A 122 2.97 -9.22 -7.19
N THR A 123 4.13 -9.85 -7.08
CA THR A 123 4.45 -11.09 -7.80
C THR A 123 3.99 -12.35 -7.07
N GLY A 124 3.70 -12.25 -5.76
CA GLY A 124 3.25 -13.37 -4.93
C GLY A 124 4.37 -14.30 -4.45
N HIS A 125 5.63 -13.84 -4.51
CA HIS A 125 6.77 -14.62 -4.03
C HIS A 125 7.03 -14.37 -2.54
N PRO A 126 7.53 -15.36 -1.79
CA PRO A 126 7.97 -15.17 -0.41
C PRO A 126 9.19 -14.24 -0.38
N ALA A 127 9.31 -13.45 0.68
CA ALA A 127 10.46 -12.60 0.89
C ALA A 127 10.72 -12.40 2.38
N VAL A 128 11.99 -12.23 2.73
CA VAL A 128 12.43 -11.99 4.10
C VAL A 128 13.40 -10.82 4.12
N SER A 129 13.28 -9.95 5.11
CA SER A 129 14.26 -8.88 5.35
C SER A 129 15.25 -9.34 6.41
N VAL A 130 16.54 -9.25 6.10
CA VAL A 130 17.63 -9.67 6.97
C VAL A 130 18.50 -8.46 7.30
N PRO A 131 18.86 -8.23 8.58
CA PRO A 131 19.83 -7.21 8.95
C PRO A 131 21.16 -7.47 8.23
N PHE A 132 21.72 -6.43 7.59
CA PHE A 132 22.94 -6.57 6.81
C PHE A 132 24.12 -5.80 7.40
N GLY A 133 23.87 -4.63 7.99
CA GLY A 133 24.94 -3.83 8.58
C GLY A 133 24.48 -2.48 9.08
N THR A 134 25.46 -1.61 9.34
CA THR A 134 25.23 -0.24 9.77
C THR A 134 25.83 0.72 8.75
N HIS A 135 25.06 1.69 8.33
CA HIS A 135 25.47 2.74 7.40
C HIS A 135 26.40 3.74 8.11
N SER A 136 27.11 4.57 7.34
CA SER A 136 28.06 5.58 7.87
C SER A 136 27.41 6.62 8.79
N ASN A 137 26.08 6.81 8.69
CA ASN A 137 25.30 7.69 9.58
C ASN A 137 24.87 7.01 10.90
N GLY A 138 25.34 5.79 11.17
CA GLY A 138 25.00 5.02 12.36
C GLY A 138 23.67 4.27 12.32
N MET A 139 22.89 4.39 11.24
CA MET A 139 21.59 3.74 11.11
C MET A 139 21.74 2.33 10.52
N PRO A 140 20.98 1.32 11.01
CA PRO A 140 21.00 -0.02 10.46
C PRO A 140 20.35 -0.05 9.06
N PHE A 141 20.79 -0.99 8.24
CA PHE A 141 20.14 -1.31 6.97
C PHE A 141 20.05 -2.83 6.79
N GLY A 142 19.12 -3.24 5.95
CA GLY A 142 18.87 -4.65 5.65
C GLY A 142 18.82 -4.93 4.15
N CYS A 143 18.94 -6.21 3.83
CA CYS A 143 18.67 -6.75 2.50
C CYS A 143 17.42 -7.64 2.54
N ARG A 144 16.74 -7.70 1.42
CA ARG A 144 15.55 -8.52 1.24
C ARG A 144 15.69 -9.36 -0.03
#